data_4d8f548798a6ea12ef47102bc5e8d645
#
_entry.id   4d8f548798a6ea12ef47102bc5e8d645
#
_cell.length_a   1.000
_cell.length_b   1.000
_cell.length_c   1.000
_cell.angle_alpha   90.00
_cell.angle_beta   90.00
_cell.angle_gamma   90.00
#
_symmetry.space_group_name_H-M   'P 1'
#
loop_
_entity.id
_entity.type
_entity.pdbx_description
1 polymer ?
#
loop_
_entity_poly.entity_id
_entity_poly.type
_entity_poly.pdbx_seq_one_letter_code
_entity_poly.pdbx_strand_id
1 'polypeptide(L)'
;MHSCTMNPHAGARIAGTVIAACLTGFVPDVALAQSSVTLYGLIDTSITYSSNQRTRGAGSPGGGSVAMTSGALNASRWGLHGREDLGGGMAAVFTLENGFSGTTGKLSQKGVDLFGRQAWIGVGSETAGTLSFGRQYDLILDFVTPLGAAGPGWGGNLAVHPYDNDDSNRNLRVNNAVKYTSPTVRGLRFGAMVGFSNTAGQFSNNAVWSTGVSYANGPLKLGAGYLKISRDRNAPNPDGALSTVDGSATVTGGNQQIWAMAGRYAFGPHSVGVAWSHSATDGVTGVLQGGNIAPLKGESLVFDNFSIDGRYFVTRALTVAAAYTYTMGRFDTRTGQTRPKWNQVVAQADYALSKRTDAYLEGTYQRVSGGNGNPAFNATVWTLTPSANSNQAVVALGLRHKF
;
A
#
# COMPACT_ATOMS: atom_id res chain seq x y z
N MET A 1 -65.65 81.25 -4.10
CA MET A 1 -67.06 81.21 -3.64
C MET A 1 -67.20 80.03 -2.71
N HIS A 2 -67.56 80.36 -1.46
CA HIS A 2 -68.22 79.55 -0.41
C HIS A 2 -67.59 78.22 -0.04
N SER A 3 -66.92 78.11 1.10
CA SER A 3 -67.38 78.17 2.53
C SER A 3 -68.22 76.97 2.91
N CYS A 4 -67.79 76.19 3.87
CA CYS A 4 -68.32 75.94 5.22
C CYS A 4 -67.76 74.60 5.74
N THR A 5 -66.94 74.67 6.74
CA THR A 5 -67.10 74.46 8.22
C THR A 5 -68.05 73.33 8.62
N MET A 6 -67.63 72.35 9.37
CA MET A 6 -67.76 72.17 10.82
C MET A 6 -67.37 70.77 11.28
N ASN A 7 -66.57 70.72 12.33
CA ASN A 7 -66.41 69.70 13.35
C ASN A 7 -67.68 69.71 14.27
N PRO A 8 -67.87 68.81 15.29
CA PRO A 8 -67.07 67.75 15.89
C PRO A 8 -67.91 66.53 16.44
N HIS A 9 -67.19 65.70 17.18
CA HIS A 9 -67.55 64.89 18.35
C HIS A 9 -67.53 63.34 18.19
N ALA A 10 -66.63 62.85 18.95
CA ALA A 10 -66.76 61.90 20.08
C ALA A 10 -66.89 60.41 19.76
N GLY A 11 -65.85 59.69 20.09
CA GLY A 11 -65.87 58.68 21.12
C GLY A 11 -66.16 57.25 20.72
N ALA A 12 -65.14 56.47 20.65
CA ALA A 12 -65.13 55.14 21.29
C ALA A 12 -63.76 54.51 21.20
N ARG A 13 -63.09 54.34 22.33
CA ARG A 13 -61.86 53.54 22.47
C ARG A 13 -62.25 52.05 22.44
N ILE A 14 -61.84 51.31 21.45
CA ILE A 14 -61.83 49.89 21.48
C ILE A 14 -60.34 49.43 21.50
N ALA A 15 -59.95 48.92 22.67
CA ALA A 15 -58.62 48.30 22.85
C ALA A 15 -58.54 47.00 22.04
N GLY A 16 -57.89 47.08 20.90
CA GLY A 16 -57.50 45.85 20.12
C GLY A 16 -56.17 45.36 20.59
N THR A 17 -56.16 44.26 21.36
CA THR A 17 -54.98 43.55 21.76
C THR A 17 -54.34 42.89 20.52
N VAL A 18 -53.23 43.42 20.02
CA VAL A 18 -52.45 42.84 18.97
C VAL A 18 -51.62 41.70 19.62
N ILE A 19 -52.04 40.47 19.39
CA ILE A 19 -51.23 39.29 19.68
C ILE A 19 -50.11 39.26 18.62
N ALA A 20 -48.91 39.74 18.99
CA ALA A 20 -47.69 39.49 18.24
C ALA A 20 -47.30 38.02 18.42
N ALA A 21 -47.72 37.17 17.51
CA ALA A 21 -47.20 35.80 17.41
C ALA A 21 -45.71 35.89 17.06
N CYS A 22 -44.86 35.61 18.03
CA CYS A 22 -43.43 35.33 17.80
C CYS A 22 -43.31 34.07 16.97
N LEU A 23 -43.25 34.20 15.66
CA LEU A 23 -42.67 33.22 14.77
C LEU A 23 -41.15 33.24 15.01
N THR A 24 -40.71 32.55 16.07
CA THR A 24 -39.32 32.11 16.16
C THR A 24 -39.11 31.14 15.00
N GLY A 25 -38.61 31.66 13.89
CA GLY A 25 -38.13 30.83 12.80
C GLY A 25 -37.10 29.84 13.36
N PHE A 26 -37.41 28.58 13.32
CA PHE A 26 -36.42 27.53 13.35
C PHE A 26 -35.53 27.77 12.11
N VAL A 27 -34.45 28.52 12.25
CA VAL A 27 -33.34 28.50 11.33
C VAL A 27 -32.66 27.16 11.68
N PRO A 28 -32.70 26.13 10.83
CA PRO A 28 -31.86 24.99 11.07
C PRO A 28 -30.42 25.53 11.07
N ASP A 29 -29.69 25.37 12.15
CA ASP A 29 -28.27 25.52 12.16
C ASP A 29 -27.76 24.58 11.04
N VAL A 30 -27.49 25.16 9.89
CA VAL A 30 -26.73 24.48 8.85
C VAL A 30 -25.33 24.40 9.46
N ALA A 31 -25.09 23.32 10.21
CA ALA A 31 -23.77 22.96 10.58
C ALA A 31 -22.99 22.92 9.24
N LEU A 32 -22.15 23.93 9.01
CA LEU A 32 -21.23 23.94 7.88
C LEU A 32 -20.29 22.75 8.13
N ALA A 33 -20.72 21.59 7.62
CA ALA A 33 -19.89 20.39 7.60
C ALA A 33 -18.55 20.81 7.00
N GLN A 34 -17.50 20.78 7.80
CA GLN A 34 -16.18 21.22 7.39
C GLN A 34 -15.62 20.17 6.45
N SER A 35 -16.05 20.22 5.20
CA SER A 35 -15.54 19.36 4.12
C SER A 35 -14.11 19.78 3.81
N SER A 36 -13.19 18.83 3.83
CA SER A 36 -11.80 19.07 3.48
C SER A 36 -11.34 18.12 2.38
N VAL A 37 -10.65 18.67 1.39
CA VAL A 37 -9.91 17.89 0.40
C VAL A 37 -8.46 18.28 0.52
N THR A 38 -7.61 17.28 0.77
CA THR A 38 -6.16 17.47 0.93
C THR A 38 -5.44 16.82 -0.24
N LEU A 39 -4.64 17.62 -0.94
CA LEU A 39 -3.63 17.12 -1.87
C LEU A 39 -2.42 16.62 -1.08
N TYR A 40 -1.96 15.42 -1.39
CA TYR A 40 -0.76 14.84 -0.79
C TYR A 40 0.06 14.08 -1.82
N GLY A 41 1.32 13.83 -1.50
CA GLY A 41 2.15 13.02 -2.37
C GLY A 41 3.59 12.92 -1.91
N LEU A 42 4.37 12.26 -2.74
CA LEU A 42 5.82 12.23 -2.63
C LEU A 42 6.48 12.04 -4.00
N ILE A 43 7.66 12.59 -4.13
CA ILE A 43 8.58 12.37 -5.24
C ILE A 43 9.84 11.76 -4.65
N ASP A 44 10.27 10.64 -5.23
CA ASP A 44 11.50 9.93 -4.86
C ASP A 44 12.26 9.60 -6.14
N THR A 45 13.48 10.11 -6.25
CA THR A 45 14.33 9.92 -7.43
C THR A 45 15.77 9.69 -6.98
N SER A 46 16.45 8.72 -7.59
CA SER A 46 17.82 8.35 -7.24
C SER A 46 18.67 8.02 -8.46
N ILE A 47 20.00 8.10 -8.27
CA ILE A 47 20.99 7.45 -9.11
C ILE A 47 21.26 6.08 -8.48
N THR A 48 21.05 5.02 -9.25
CA THR A 48 21.15 3.65 -8.77
C THR A 48 22.19 2.88 -9.58
N TYR A 49 23.19 2.35 -8.89
CA TYR A 49 24.10 1.34 -9.43
C TYR A 49 23.54 -0.05 -9.13
N SER A 50 23.61 -0.95 -10.10
CA SER A 50 23.31 -2.37 -9.92
C SER A 50 24.35 -3.24 -10.61
N SER A 51 24.87 -4.22 -9.89
CA SER A 51 25.84 -5.18 -10.43
C SER A 51 25.16 -6.32 -11.18
N ASN A 52 25.89 -6.96 -12.08
CA ASN A 52 25.53 -8.24 -12.72
C ASN A 52 24.18 -8.27 -13.43
N GLN A 53 23.61 -7.14 -13.81
CA GLN A 53 22.36 -7.12 -14.55
C GLN A 53 22.50 -7.88 -15.87
N ARG A 54 21.50 -8.68 -16.24
CA ARG A 54 21.44 -9.33 -17.56
C ARG A 54 21.44 -8.27 -18.65
N THR A 55 22.33 -8.41 -19.61
CA THR A 55 22.40 -7.47 -20.75
C THR A 55 21.31 -7.71 -21.79
N ARG A 56 20.71 -8.91 -21.79
CA ARG A 56 19.60 -9.37 -22.65
C ARG A 56 18.70 -10.34 -21.87
N GLY A 57 18.02 -11.23 -22.55
CA GLY A 57 17.17 -12.26 -21.94
C GLY A 57 17.89 -13.24 -21.02
N ALA A 58 17.19 -14.26 -20.56
CA ALA A 58 17.73 -15.31 -19.70
C ALA A 58 18.98 -15.96 -20.30
N GLY A 59 20.02 -16.20 -19.48
CA GLY A 59 21.30 -16.78 -19.92
C GLY A 59 22.30 -15.79 -20.51
N SER A 60 21.97 -14.50 -20.65
CA SER A 60 22.92 -13.50 -21.11
C SER A 60 23.98 -13.15 -20.05
N PRO A 61 25.17 -12.65 -20.47
CA PRO A 61 26.17 -12.15 -19.54
C PRO A 61 25.63 -11.05 -18.64
N GLY A 62 26.24 -10.90 -17.45
CA GLY A 62 25.96 -9.81 -16.53
C GLY A 62 26.85 -8.59 -16.79
N GLY A 63 26.32 -7.42 -16.52
CA GLY A 63 27.06 -6.15 -16.57
C GLY A 63 26.63 -5.22 -15.43
N GLY A 64 27.51 -4.29 -15.04
CA GLY A 64 27.15 -3.19 -14.16
C GLY A 64 26.26 -2.19 -14.89
N SER A 65 25.31 -1.59 -14.18
CA SER A 65 24.42 -0.55 -14.73
C SER A 65 24.35 0.62 -13.75
N VAL A 66 24.39 1.84 -14.29
CA VAL A 66 24.06 3.07 -13.57
C VAL A 66 22.86 3.69 -14.26
N ALA A 67 21.81 3.96 -13.50
CA ALA A 67 20.57 4.53 -14.05
C ALA A 67 19.93 5.51 -13.06
N MET A 68 19.19 6.48 -13.58
CA MET A 68 18.21 7.19 -12.77
C MET A 68 17.00 6.30 -12.55
N THR A 69 16.60 6.14 -11.27
CA THR A 69 15.42 5.37 -10.87
C THR A 69 14.42 6.25 -10.13
N SER A 70 13.15 5.97 -10.36
CA SER A 70 12.06 6.59 -9.62
C SER A 70 11.62 5.64 -8.52
N GLY A 71 11.66 6.10 -7.28
CA GLY A 71 11.15 5.33 -6.17
C GLY A 71 12.08 4.21 -5.69
N ALA A 72 13.37 4.46 -5.50
CA ALA A 72 14.24 3.46 -4.87
C ALA A 72 13.77 3.12 -3.45
N LEU A 73 13.39 4.12 -2.66
CA LEU A 73 12.73 3.89 -1.37
C LEU A 73 11.21 3.75 -1.53
N ASN A 74 10.56 4.77 -2.09
CA ASN A 74 9.10 4.79 -2.17
C ASN A 74 8.64 5.21 -3.57
N ALA A 75 7.76 4.44 -4.19
CA ALA A 75 7.16 4.80 -5.47
C ALA A 75 6.54 6.20 -5.41
N SER A 76 6.97 7.07 -6.37
CA SER A 76 6.44 8.43 -6.50
C SER A 76 4.94 8.39 -6.79
N ARG A 77 4.19 9.26 -6.11
CA ARG A 77 2.73 9.29 -6.16
C ARG A 77 2.19 10.65 -5.75
N TRP A 78 0.96 10.92 -6.17
CA TRP A 78 0.14 12.01 -5.66
C TRP A 78 -1.30 11.53 -5.49
N GLY A 79 -2.07 12.20 -4.66
CA GLY A 79 -3.44 11.82 -4.42
C GLY A 79 -4.25 12.88 -3.69
N LEU A 80 -5.53 12.61 -3.58
CA LEU A 80 -6.50 13.41 -2.87
C LEU A 80 -7.12 12.58 -1.75
N HIS A 81 -7.15 13.12 -0.54
CA HIS A 81 -7.97 12.64 0.56
C HIS A 81 -9.13 13.61 0.78
N GLY A 82 -10.34 13.09 0.84
CA GLY A 82 -11.51 13.88 1.20
C GLY A 82 -12.15 13.37 2.47
N ARG A 83 -12.68 14.32 3.25
CA ARG A 83 -13.52 14.06 4.42
C ARG A 83 -14.64 15.07 4.47
N GLU A 84 -15.87 14.59 4.57
CA GLU A 84 -17.08 15.36 4.78
C GLU A 84 -17.75 14.88 6.06
N ASP A 85 -18.03 15.79 6.97
CA ASP A 85 -18.78 15.47 8.19
C ASP A 85 -20.26 15.30 7.85
N LEU A 86 -20.81 14.13 8.17
CA LEU A 86 -22.23 13.80 7.97
C LEU A 86 -23.08 14.05 9.21
N GLY A 87 -22.47 14.56 10.28
CA GLY A 87 -23.13 14.69 11.58
C GLY A 87 -23.16 13.38 12.37
N GLY A 88 -23.48 13.47 13.65
CA GLY A 88 -23.60 12.29 14.53
C GLY A 88 -22.30 11.49 14.72
N GLY A 89 -21.13 12.08 14.48
CA GLY A 89 -19.84 11.40 14.55
C GLY A 89 -19.52 10.53 13.33
N MET A 90 -20.29 10.68 12.25
CA MET A 90 -20.08 9.99 10.97
C MET A 90 -19.43 10.93 9.94
N ALA A 91 -18.66 10.37 9.03
CA ALA A 91 -18.07 11.11 7.92
C ALA A 91 -18.06 10.28 6.64
N ALA A 92 -18.31 10.92 5.50
CA ALA A 92 -17.92 10.37 4.20
C ALA A 92 -16.42 10.63 4.00
N VAL A 93 -15.72 9.60 3.52
CA VAL A 93 -14.27 9.66 3.28
C VAL A 93 -13.94 9.06 1.92
N PHE A 94 -12.93 9.61 1.25
CA PHE A 94 -12.46 9.01 0.01
C PHE A 94 -10.95 9.16 -0.15
N THR A 95 -10.36 8.31 -0.98
CA THR A 95 -8.99 8.44 -1.44
C THR A 95 -8.90 8.13 -2.93
N LEU A 96 -8.24 9.04 -3.66
CA LEU A 96 -7.84 8.87 -5.05
C LEU A 96 -6.31 9.01 -5.09
N GLU A 97 -5.58 7.96 -5.51
CA GLU A 97 -4.11 7.97 -5.53
C GLU A 97 -3.56 7.46 -6.87
N ASN A 98 -2.69 8.25 -7.45
CA ASN A 98 -1.96 7.95 -8.68
C ASN A 98 -0.49 7.69 -8.39
N GLY A 99 0.10 6.71 -9.08
CA GLY A 99 1.54 6.49 -9.10
C GLY A 99 2.16 6.98 -10.40
N PHE A 100 3.35 7.57 -10.33
CA PHE A 100 4.06 8.04 -11.52
C PHE A 100 5.56 7.80 -11.40
N SER A 101 6.25 7.83 -12.54
CA SER A 101 7.71 7.82 -12.61
C SER A 101 8.23 9.25 -12.53
N GLY A 102 8.98 9.59 -11.49
CA GLY A 102 9.66 10.89 -11.37
C GLY A 102 10.75 11.11 -12.42
N THR A 103 11.20 10.06 -13.12
CA THR A 103 12.24 10.16 -14.16
C THR A 103 11.69 10.32 -15.58
N THR A 104 10.43 9.91 -15.83
CA THR A 104 9.84 9.91 -17.17
C THR A 104 8.47 10.56 -17.26
N GLY A 105 7.84 10.88 -16.14
CA GLY A 105 6.46 11.41 -16.08
C GLY A 105 5.36 10.39 -16.38
N LYS A 106 5.68 9.16 -16.75
CA LYS A 106 4.70 8.12 -17.08
C LYS A 106 3.98 7.61 -15.83
N LEU A 107 2.73 7.14 -15.99
CA LEU A 107 2.00 6.43 -14.94
C LEU A 107 2.75 5.15 -14.56
N SER A 108 2.79 4.84 -13.27
CA SER A 108 3.58 3.70 -12.78
C SER A 108 2.86 2.36 -12.91
N GLN A 109 1.54 2.34 -12.93
CA GLN A 109 0.76 1.14 -13.17
C GLN A 109 0.59 0.93 -14.68
N LYS A 110 1.12 -0.16 -15.22
CA LYS A 110 1.04 -0.49 -16.65
C LYS A 110 -0.41 -0.69 -17.10
N GLY A 111 -0.78 -0.07 -18.22
CA GLY A 111 -2.09 -0.25 -18.83
C GLY A 111 -3.26 0.23 -17.99
N VAL A 112 -3.01 1.14 -17.07
CA VAL A 112 -4.01 1.62 -16.13
C VAL A 112 -4.13 3.12 -16.14
N ASP A 113 -5.25 3.48 -15.73
CA ASP A 113 -5.89 4.75 -15.58
C ASP A 113 -5.30 5.60 -14.45
N LEU A 114 -5.83 6.82 -14.36
CA LEU A 114 -5.32 7.89 -13.52
C LEU A 114 -5.19 7.52 -12.02
N PHE A 115 -6.06 6.70 -11.47
CA PHE A 115 -6.04 6.36 -10.04
C PHE A 115 -5.67 4.88 -9.78
N GLY A 116 -4.62 4.41 -10.45
CA GLY A 116 -4.21 3.00 -10.42
C GLY A 116 -3.70 2.48 -9.07
N ARG A 117 -3.46 3.33 -8.07
CA ARG A 117 -3.03 2.90 -6.73
C ARG A 117 -4.21 2.72 -5.79
N GLN A 118 -5.05 3.74 -5.65
CA GLN A 118 -6.25 3.71 -4.83
C GLN A 118 -7.36 4.56 -5.48
N ALA A 119 -8.59 4.05 -5.45
CA ALA A 119 -9.81 4.74 -5.88
C ALA A 119 -10.98 4.18 -5.07
N TRP A 120 -11.29 4.78 -3.94
CA TRP A 120 -12.33 4.29 -3.04
C TRP A 120 -13.06 5.42 -2.30
N ILE A 121 -14.30 5.13 -1.92
CA ILE A 121 -15.14 5.94 -1.05
C ILE A 121 -15.60 5.10 0.15
N GLY A 122 -15.88 5.72 1.28
CA GLY A 122 -16.35 5.03 2.46
C GLY A 122 -17.12 5.91 3.42
N VAL A 123 -17.69 5.26 4.42
CA VAL A 123 -18.31 5.92 5.59
C VAL A 123 -17.52 5.51 6.82
N GLY A 124 -17.07 6.50 7.58
CA GLY A 124 -16.29 6.32 8.79
C GLY A 124 -17.00 6.85 10.01
N SER A 125 -16.76 6.21 11.14
CA SER A 125 -17.17 6.66 12.47
C SER A 125 -16.05 6.40 13.46
N GLU A 126 -15.82 7.31 14.39
CA GLU A 126 -14.80 7.13 15.44
C GLU A 126 -15.09 5.94 16.36
N THR A 127 -16.35 5.60 16.53
CA THR A 127 -16.81 4.52 17.41
C THR A 127 -17.09 3.21 16.69
N ALA A 128 -17.51 3.26 15.41
CA ALA A 128 -17.89 2.08 14.62
C ALA A 128 -16.83 1.66 13.58
N GLY A 129 -15.80 2.49 13.35
CA GLY A 129 -14.77 2.21 12.34
C GLY A 129 -15.15 2.72 10.96
N THR A 130 -14.53 2.16 9.92
CA THR A 130 -14.71 2.62 8.53
C THR A 130 -15.08 1.46 7.64
N LEU A 131 -16.12 1.64 6.82
CA LEU A 131 -16.51 0.76 5.72
C LEU A 131 -16.21 1.48 4.40
N SER A 132 -15.37 0.89 3.54
CA SER A 132 -14.93 1.49 2.28
C SER A 132 -15.14 0.57 1.09
N PHE A 133 -15.36 1.17 -0.09
CA PHE A 133 -15.73 0.51 -1.34
C PHE A 133 -14.84 1.01 -2.47
N GLY A 134 -14.27 0.11 -3.27
CA GLY A 134 -13.46 0.45 -4.44
C GLY A 134 -12.10 -0.21 -4.44
N ARG A 135 -11.17 0.33 -5.25
CA ARG A 135 -9.79 -0.16 -5.38
C ARG A 135 -8.94 0.29 -4.22
N GLN A 136 -8.39 -0.65 -3.46
CA GLN A 136 -7.64 -0.35 -2.23
C GLN A 136 -6.65 -1.47 -1.87
N TYR A 137 -5.81 -1.20 -0.89
CA TYR A 137 -4.85 -2.17 -0.36
C TYR A 137 -5.51 -3.14 0.61
N ASP A 138 -4.91 -4.33 0.75
CA ASP A 138 -5.32 -5.37 1.68
C ASP A 138 -4.85 -5.10 3.13
N LEU A 139 -5.16 -6.04 4.03
CA LEU A 139 -4.91 -5.86 5.45
C LEU A 139 -3.52 -6.32 5.92
N ILE A 140 -2.78 -7.10 5.14
CA ILE A 140 -1.36 -7.34 5.41
C ILE A 140 -0.62 -6.01 5.28
N LEU A 141 -0.92 -5.26 4.22
CA LEU A 141 -0.32 -3.95 4.02
C LEU A 141 -0.69 -2.94 5.11
N ASP A 142 -1.94 -2.97 5.58
CA ASP A 142 -2.39 -2.01 6.59
C ASP A 142 -1.80 -2.29 7.98
N PHE A 143 -1.62 -3.56 8.36
CA PHE A 143 -1.32 -3.93 9.76
C PHE A 143 0.06 -4.54 9.97
N VAL A 144 0.64 -5.22 8.98
CA VAL A 144 1.90 -5.95 9.15
C VAL A 144 3.06 -5.18 8.54
N THR A 145 2.93 -4.77 7.28
CA THR A 145 4.04 -4.19 6.50
C THR A 145 4.64 -2.92 7.12
N PRO A 146 3.89 -2.01 7.79
CA PRO A 146 4.48 -0.84 8.44
C PRO A 146 5.44 -1.16 9.58
N LEU A 147 5.45 -2.40 10.06
CA LEU A 147 6.31 -2.87 11.14
C LEU A 147 7.63 -3.48 10.64
N GLY A 148 7.76 -3.76 9.35
CA GLY A 148 8.96 -4.29 8.71
C GLY A 148 9.90 -3.22 8.12
N ALA A 149 10.94 -3.66 7.39
CA ALA A 149 11.84 -2.80 6.66
C ALA A 149 11.32 -2.44 5.27
N ALA A 150 10.62 -3.36 4.60
CA ALA A 150 10.15 -3.22 3.23
C ALA A 150 8.94 -2.28 3.08
N GLY A 151 8.65 -1.87 1.87
CA GLY A 151 7.46 -1.11 1.49
C GLY A 151 7.31 0.22 2.22
N PRO A 152 6.32 0.35 3.14
CA PRO A 152 6.16 1.56 3.95
C PRO A 152 7.19 1.70 5.05
N GLY A 153 8.03 0.69 5.28
CA GLY A 153 9.16 0.71 6.19
C GLY A 153 10.28 1.63 5.70
N TRP A 154 11.39 1.64 6.43
CA TRP A 154 12.52 2.54 6.16
C TRP A 154 13.31 2.15 4.90
N GLY A 155 13.50 0.87 4.62
CA GLY A 155 14.27 0.35 3.47
C GLY A 155 13.45 0.29 2.16
N GLY A 156 12.17 0.61 2.22
CA GLY A 156 11.34 0.80 1.05
C GLY A 156 11.38 -0.34 0.05
N ASN A 157 11.53 0.03 -1.21
CA ASN A 157 11.51 -0.91 -2.33
C ASN A 157 12.74 -1.81 -2.40
N LEU A 158 13.92 -1.33 -1.95
CA LEU A 158 15.15 -2.13 -2.02
C LEU A 158 15.23 -3.20 -0.91
N ALA A 159 14.36 -3.12 0.12
CA ALA A 159 14.26 -4.11 1.19
C ALA A 159 13.19 -5.19 0.94
N VAL A 160 12.55 -5.20 -0.21
CA VAL A 160 11.45 -6.11 -0.55
C VAL A 160 11.92 -7.55 -0.63
N HIS A 161 11.09 -8.48 -0.17
CA HIS A 161 11.31 -9.92 -0.29
C HIS A 161 11.28 -10.36 -1.76
N PRO A 162 11.90 -11.50 -2.13
CA PRO A 162 11.95 -11.95 -3.51
C PRO A 162 10.57 -11.92 -4.17
N TYR A 163 10.47 -11.26 -5.33
CA TYR A 163 9.24 -11.08 -6.13
C TYR A 163 8.10 -10.34 -5.44
N ASP A 164 8.30 -9.75 -4.24
CA ASP A 164 7.20 -9.29 -3.38
C ASP A 164 6.13 -10.38 -3.17
N ASN A 165 6.62 -11.60 -2.88
CA ASN A 165 5.78 -12.79 -2.82
C ASN A 165 4.72 -12.76 -1.71
N ASP A 166 4.89 -11.88 -0.74
CA ASP A 166 4.08 -11.73 0.47
C ASP A 166 3.39 -10.36 0.60
N ASP A 167 3.37 -9.59 -0.49
CA ASP A 167 2.79 -8.25 -0.56
C ASP A 167 3.38 -7.26 0.47
N SER A 168 4.66 -7.37 0.76
CA SER A 168 5.36 -6.48 1.69
C SER A 168 5.58 -5.07 1.12
N ASN A 169 5.32 -4.82 -0.18
CA ASN A 169 5.69 -3.58 -0.87
C ASN A 169 4.56 -2.78 -1.52
N ARG A 170 3.32 -2.98 -1.16
CA ARG A 170 2.19 -2.25 -1.78
C ARG A 170 1.98 -2.51 -3.28
N ASN A 171 2.32 -3.69 -3.77
CA ASN A 171 2.05 -4.03 -5.16
C ASN A 171 0.65 -4.56 -5.37
N LEU A 172 0.17 -5.38 -4.47
CA LEU A 172 -1.15 -5.95 -4.55
C LEU A 172 -2.20 -4.90 -4.21
N ARG A 173 -3.07 -4.62 -5.16
CA ARG A 173 -4.22 -3.73 -5.02
C ARG A 173 -5.46 -4.49 -5.42
N VAL A 174 -6.44 -4.49 -4.55
CA VAL A 174 -7.67 -5.24 -4.73
C VAL A 174 -8.72 -4.34 -5.34
N ASN A 175 -9.19 -4.71 -6.53
CA ASN A 175 -10.32 -4.07 -7.20
C ASN A 175 -11.64 -4.57 -6.61
N ASN A 176 -12.71 -3.85 -6.87
CA ASN A 176 -14.07 -4.29 -6.52
C ASN A 176 -14.20 -4.70 -5.05
N ALA A 177 -13.47 -4.01 -4.18
CA ALA A 177 -13.31 -4.40 -2.79
C ALA A 177 -14.28 -3.66 -1.87
N VAL A 178 -14.75 -4.40 -0.87
CA VAL A 178 -15.37 -3.87 0.34
C VAL A 178 -14.45 -4.18 1.50
N LYS A 179 -14.05 -3.14 2.24
CA LYS A 179 -13.15 -3.26 3.40
C LYS A 179 -13.76 -2.58 4.62
N TYR A 180 -13.75 -3.30 5.72
CA TYR A 180 -14.04 -2.77 7.04
C TYR A 180 -12.75 -2.69 7.86
N THR A 181 -12.59 -1.57 8.59
CA THR A 181 -11.51 -1.39 9.56
C THR A 181 -12.09 -0.87 10.86
N SER A 182 -11.87 -1.56 11.97
CA SER A 182 -12.39 -1.16 13.28
C SER A 182 -11.74 0.12 13.79
N PRO A 183 -12.36 0.83 14.76
CA PRO A 183 -11.64 1.79 15.59
C PRO A 183 -10.55 1.08 16.39
N THR A 184 -9.62 1.85 16.95
CA THR A 184 -8.64 1.32 17.89
C THR A 184 -9.24 1.29 19.29
N VAL A 185 -9.38 0.09 19.87
CA VAL A 185 -9.92 -0.13 21.21
C VAL A 185 -8.83 -0.75 22.09
N ARG A 186 -8.38 -0.02 23.10
CA ARG A 186 -7.30 -0.46 24.02
C ARG A 186 -6.04 -0.96 23.28
N GLY A 187 -5.67 -0.26 22.19
CA GLY A 187 -4.53 -0.61 21.36
C GLY A 187 -4.80 -1.66 20.29
N LEU A 188 -5.91 -2.37 20.32
CA LEU A 188 -6.30 -3.35 19.31
C LEU A 188 -7.06 -2.71 18.18
N ARG A 189 -6.75 -3.11 16.94
CA ARG A 189 -7.45 -2.77 15.71
C ARG A 189 -7.53 -4.02 14.83
N PHE A 190 -8.65 -4.23 14.16
CA PHE A 190 -8.83 -5.35 13.23
C PHE A 190 -9.53 -4.88 11.96
N GLY A 191 -9.49 -5.72 10.93
CA GLY A 191 -10.19 -5.46 9.67
C GLY A 191 -10.47 -6.74 8.90
N ALA A 192 -11.39 -6.62 7.94
CA ALA A 192 -11.73 -7.65 6.97
C ALA A 192 -12.00 -7.02 5.61
N MET A 193 -11.68 -7.73 4.54
CA MET A 193 -11.88 -7.27 3.17
C MET A 193 -12.30 -8.43 2.27
N VAL A 194 -13.18 -8.11 1.32
CA VAL A 194 -13.56 -8.98 0.21
C VAL A 194 -13.41 -8.19 -1.08
N GLY A 195 -12.73 -8.78 -2.08
CA GLY A 195 -12.70 -8.31 -3.46
C GLY A 195 -13.48 -9.26 -4.34
N PHE A 196 -14.45 -8.73 -5.10
CA PHE A 196 -15.39 -9.53 -5.87
C PHE A 196 -14.84 -9.93 -7.24
N SER A 197 -15.26 -11.10 -7.69
CA SER A 197 -14.97 -11.63 -9.02
C SER A 197 -15.57 -10.80 -10.16
N ASN A 198 -16.71 -10.14 -9.95
CA ASN A 198 -17.49 -9.45 -10.99
C ASN A 198 -17.92 -10.32 -12.19
N THR A 199 -17.82 -11.64 -12.06
CA THR A 199 -18.24 -12.59 -13.12
C THR A 199 -19.45 -13.38 -12.67
N ALA A 200 -20.50 -13.35 -13.45
CA ALA A 200 -21.75 -14.05 -13.15
C ALA A 200 -21.51 -15.57 -13.04
N GLY A 201 -22.00 -16.18 -11.96
CA GLY A 201 -21.85 -17.62 -11.70
C GLY A 201 -20.45 -18.07 -11.26
N GLN A 202 -19.47 -17.15 -11.11
CA GLN A 202 -18.09 -17.47 -10.75
C GLN A 202 -17.60 -16.67 -9.55
N PHE A 203 -18.27 -16.79 -8.41
CA PHE A 203 -17.99 -15.99 -7.20
C PHE A 203 -16.56 -16.11 -6.66
N SER A 204 -15.86 -17.21 -6.93
CA SER A 204 -14.51 -17.48 -6.45
C SER A 204 -13.43 -17.31 -7.51
N ASN A 205 -13.77 -16.96 -8.76
CA ASN A 205 -12.78 -16.79 -9.81
C ASN A 205 -12.22 -15.37 -9.82
N ASN A 206 -10.94 -15.20 -9.52
CA ASN A 206 -10.28 -13.93 -9.28
C ASN A 206 -11.00 -13.11 -8.19
N ALA A 207 -11.24 -13.76 -7.07
CA ALA A 207 -11.78 -13.17 -5.86
C ALA A 207 -10.68 -13.12 -4.78
N VAL A 208 -10.73 -12.08 -3.93
CA VAL A 208 -9.78 -11.88 -2.84
C VAL A 208 -10.54 -11.75 -1.54
N TRP A 209 -10.01 -12.33 -0.47
CA TRP A 209 -10.39 -11.95 0.87
C TRP A 209 -9.17 -11.85 1.79
N SER A 210 -9.22 -10.91 2.71
CA SER A 210 -8.14 -10.61 3.63
C SER A 210 -8.68 -10.27 5.00
N THR A 211 -7.92 -10.58 6.03
CA THR A 211 -8.19 -10.17 7.40
C THR A 211 -6.88 -9.82 8.10
N GLY A 212 -6.96 -8.98 9.11
CA GLY A 212 -5.79 -8.59 9.87
C GLY A 212 -6.13 -8.00 11.22
N VAL A 213 -5.13 -7.99 12.08
CA VAL A 213 -5.19 -7.42 13.42
C VAL A 213 -3.87 -6.73 13.74
N SER A 214 -3.94 -5.62 14.45
CA SER A 214 -2.77 -4.97 15.03
C SER A 214 -2.99 -4.63 16.49
N TYR A 215 -1.89 -4.56 17.24
CA TYR A 215 -1.87 -4.17 18.63
C TYR A 215 -0.74 -3.18 18.86
N ALA A 216 -1.03 -2.10 19.57
CA ALA A 216 -0.05 -1.09 19.98
C ALA A 216 -0.22 -0.75 21.46
N ASN A 217 0.86 -0.90 22.22
CA ASN A 217 0.89 -0.53 23.63
C ASN A 217 2.28 0.00 23.99
N GLY A 218 2.36 1.30 24.25
CA GLY A 218 3.63 1.98 24.53
C GLY A 218 4.64 1.73 23.40
N PRO A 219 5.82 1.16 23.70
CA PRO A 219 6.87 0.91 22.71
C PRO A 219 6.62 -0.30 21.82
N LEU A 220 5.69 -1.18 22.17
CA LEU A 220 5.42 -2.42 21.45
C LEU A 220 4.32 -2.23 20.40
N LYS A 221 4.60 -2.67 19.18
CA LYS A 221 3.62 -2.78 18.10
C LYS A 221 3.69 -4.19 17.50
N LEU A 222 2.54 -4.81 17.32
CA LEU A 222 2.39 -6.13 16.71
C LEU A 222 1.37 -6.06 15.59
N GLY A 223 1.54 -6.90 14.58
CA GLY A 223 0.61 -7.03 13.47
C GLY A 223 0.58 -8.47 12.96
N ALA A 224 -0.60 -8.93 12.57
CA ALA A 224 -0.79 -10.20 11.87
C ALA A 224 -1.86 -10.03 10.79
N GLY A 225 -1.71 -10.74 9.69
CA GLY A 225 -2.63 -10.69 8.56
C GLY A 225 -2.67 -11.98 7.76
N TYR A 226 -3.77 -12.15 7.06
CA TYR A 226 -3.99 -13.24 6.13
C TYR A 226 -4.65 -12.71 4.86
N LEU A 227 -4.20 -13.21 3.72
CA LEU A 227 -4.73 -12.90 2.41
C LEU A 227 -4.91 -14.20 1.62
N LYS A 228 -6.06 -14.37 0.96
CA LYS A 228 -6.30 -15.42 -0.02
C LYS A 228 -6.76 -14.83 -1.34
N ILE A 229 -6.12 -15.25 -2.41
CA ILE A 229 -6.49 -14.96 -3.79
C ILE A 229 -6.97 -16.28 -4.39
N SER A 230 -8.19 -16.30 -4.88
CA SER A 230 -8.77 -17.47 -5.54
C SER A 230 -8.81 -17.23 -7.05
N ARG A 231 -8.24 -18.11 -7.86
CA ARG A 231 -8.18 -17.98 -9.32
C ARG A 231 -8.46 -19.32 -9.99
N ASP A 232 -9.27 -19.29 -11.05
CA ASP A 232 -9.39 -20.40 -11.98
C ASP A 232 -8.44 -20.20 -13.16
N ARG A 233 -7.45 -21.09 -13.31
CA ARG A 233 -6.47 -21.02 -14.40
C ARG A 233 -7.08 -21.31 -15.78
N ASN A 234 -8.20 -22.02 -15.83
CA ASN A 234 -8.87 -22.41 -17.06
C ASN A 234 -9.88 -21.35 -17.52
N ALA A 235 -10.24 -20.42 -16.66
CA ALA A 235 -11.18 -19.34 -16.92
C ALA A 235 -10.59 -17.98 -16.49
N PRO A 236 -9.67 -17.37 -17.27
CA PRO A 236 -9.10 -16.08 -16.94
C PRO A 236 -10.17 -15.02 -16.74
N ASN A 237 -10.08 -14.27 -15.64
CA ASN A 237 -10.98 -13.18 -15.32
C ASN A 237 -10.17 -11.89 -15.08
N PRO A 238 -9.97 -11.04 -16.10
CA PRO A 238 -9.19 -9.81 -15.97
C PRO A 238 -9.90 -8.72 -15.15
N ASP A 239 -11.24 -8.77 -15.07
CA ASP A 239 -12.08 -7.75 -14.41
C ASP A 239 -12.37 -8.06 -12.94
N GLY A 240 -11.79 -9.13 -12.42
CA GLY A 240 -11.95 -9.56 -11.03
C GLY A 240 -11.16 -8.72 -10.03
N ALA A 241 -11.02 -9.27 -8.84
CA ALA A 241 -10.42 -8.58 -7.70
C ALA A 241 -8.94 -8.23 -7.90
N LEU A 242 -8.20 -8.97 -8.70
CA LEU A 242 -6.77 -8.74 -8.91
C LEU A 242 -6.45 -8.59 -10.40
N SER A 243 -5.89 -7.43 -10.76
CA SER A 243 -5.40 -7.20 -12.12
C SER A 243 -4.15 -8.04 -12.39
N THR A 244 -4.07 -8.61 -13.58
CA THR A 244 -2.89 -9.37 -14.05
C THR A 244 -1.94 -8.52 -14.91
N VAL A 245 -2.32 -7.27 -15.23
CA VAL A 245 -1.57 -6.43 -16.18
C VAL A 245 -0.92 -5.20 -15.51
N ASP A 246 -1.43 -4.75 -14.37
CA ASP A 246 -0.98 -3.52 -13.70
C ASP A 246 0.19 -3.73 -12.71
N GLY A 247 0.70 -4.95 -12.59
CA GLY A 247 1.77 -5.33 -11.66
C GLY A 247 1.28 -5.67 -10.25
N SER A 248 -0.03 -5.74 -10.02
CA SER A 248 -0.60 -6.17 -8.73
C SER A 248 -0.35 -7.66 -8.47
N ALA A 249 -0.37 -8.49 -9.50
CA ALA A 249 -0.03 -9.92 -9.38
C ALA A 249 1.49 -10.12 -9.51
N THR A 250 2.18 -10.36 -8.42
CA THR A 250 3.63 -10.58 -8.40
C THR A 250 4.04 -12.05 -8.58
N VAL A 251 3.17 -12.96 -8.16
CA VAL A 251 3.22 -14.39 -8.48
C VAL A 251 1.94 -14.76 -9.21
N THR A 252 2.06 -15.27 -10.43
CA THR A 252 0.92 -15.67 -11.27
C THR A 252 0.72 -17.18 -11.24
N GLY A 253 -0.53 -17.60 -11.28
CA GLY A 253 -0.90 -19.02 -11.18
C GLY A 253 -2.35 -19.20 -10.76
N GLY A 254 -2.62 -20.28 -10.03
CA GLY A 254 -3.89 -20.57 -9.40
C GLY A 254 -4.10 -19.80 -8.09
N ASN A 255 -4.62 -20.50 -7.08
CA ASN A 255 -4.85 -19.92 -5.76
C ASN A 255 -3.53 -19.51 -5.10
N GLN A 256 -3.57 -18.39 -4.38
CA GLN A 256 -2.47 -17.93 -3.55
C GLN A 256 -2.96 -17.65 -2.13
N GLN A 257 -2.18 -18.03 -1.12
CA GLN A 257 -2.42 -17.73 0.28
C GLN A 257 -1.17 -17.08 0.88
N ILE A 258 -1.38 -16.05 1.70
CA ILE A 258 -0.31 -15.34 2.37
C ILE A 258 -0.68 -15.19 3.85
N TRP A 259 0.24 -15.60 4.73
CA TRP A 259 0.21 -15.32 6.16
C TRP A 259 1.38 -14.39 6.47
N ALA A 260 1.15 -13.38 7.28
CA ALA A 260 2.21 -12.46 7.67
C ALA A 260 2.05 -12.02 9.13
N MET A 261 3.18 -11.89 9.82
CA MET A 261 3.26 -11.37 11.19
C MET A 261 4.47 -10.47 11.31
N ALA A 262 4.35 -9.39 12.08
CA ALA A 262 5.48 -8.54 12.40
C ALA A 262 5.34 -7.96 13.81
N GLY A 263 6.48 -7.66 14.41
CA GLY A 263 6.58 -6.97 15.68
C GLY A 263 7.68 -5.92 15.64
N ARG A 264 7.44 -4.79 16.29
CA ARG A 264 8.42 -3.72 16.44
C ARG A 264 8.44 -3.22 17.87
N TYR A 265 9.62 -3.05 18.42
CA TYR A 265 9.84 -2.47 19.73
C TYR A 265 10.68 -1.19 19.62
N ALA A 266 10.19 -0.11 20.21
CA ALA A 266 10.87 1.18 20.26
C ALA A 266 11.59 1.36 21.61
N PHE A 267 12.82 1.86 21.59
CA PHE A 267 13.59 2.22 22.78
C PHE A 267 14.15 3.64 22.58
N GLY A 268 13.50 4.59 23.20
CA GLY A 268 13.68 5.99 22.87
C GLY A 268 13.33 6.27 21.42
N PRO A 269 14.21 6.95 20.65
CA PRO A 269 13.98 7.19 19.23
C PRO A 269 14.29 5.96 18.34
N HIS A 270 15.01 4.99 18.86
CA HIS A 270 15.48 3.81 18.12
C HIS A 270 14.43 2.71 18.09
N SER A 271 14.58 1.76 17.18
CA SER A 271 13.66 0.61 17.13
C SER A 271 14.31 -0.61 16.51
N VAL A 272 13.83 -1.79 16.92
CA VAL A 272 14.10 -3.08 16.27
C VAL A 272 12.78 -3.68 15.82
N GLY A 273 12.81 -4.43 14.72
CA GLY A 273 11.67 -5.11 14.16
C GLY A 273 12.02 -6.53 13.76
N VAL A 274 11.02 -7.40 13.82
CA VAL A 274 11.08 -8.76 13.28
C VAL A 274 9.82 -9.01 12.47
N ALA A 275 9.93 -9.77 11.38
CA ALA A 275 8.79 -10.15 10.56
C ALA A 275 8.96 -11.59 10.07
N TRP A 276 7.84 -12.26 9.91
CA TRP A 276 7.71 -13.54 9.24
C TRP A 276 6.53 -13.50 8.28
N SER A 277 6.70 -14.12 7.12
CA SER A 277 5.60 -14.36 6.20
C SER A 277 5.74 -15.71 5.52
N HIS A 278 4.59 -16.29 5.18
CA HIS A 278 4.44 -17.52 4.41
C HIS A 278 3.54 -17.24 3.22
N SER A 279 4.02 -17.55 2.02
CA SER A 279 3.24 -17.39 0.79
C SER A 279 3.26 -18.71 0.00
N ALA A 280 2.09 -19.20 -0.39
CA ALA A 280 1.92 -20.41 -1.18
C ALA A 280 1.03 -20.16 -2.38
N THR A 281 1.49 -20.52 -3.58
CA THR A 281 0.77 -20.39 -4.84
C THR A 281 0.70 -21.72 -5.57
N ASP A 282 -0.50 -22.14 -5.95
CA ASP A 282 -0.73 -23.36 -6.71
C ASP A 282 -0.60 -23.09 -8.21
N GLY A 283 -0.11 -24.12 -8.96
CA GLY A 283 -0.07 -24.10 -10.41
C GLY A 283 0.54 -22.83 -10.98
N VAL A 284 1.73 -22.53 -10.52
CA VAL A 284 2.48 -21.31 -10.87
C VAL A 284 2.70 -21.22 -12.37
N THR A 285 2.54 -20.03 -12.92
CA THR A 285 2.81 -19.70 -14.33
C THR A 285 3.90 -18.67 -14.52
N GLY A 286 4.20 -17.86 -13.49
CA GLY A 286 5.24 -16.84 -13.57
C GLY A 286 5.48 -16.09 -12.26
N VAL A 287 6.57 -15.34 -12.24
CA VAL A 287 6.97 -14.45 -11.13
C VAL A 287 7.39 -13.10 -11.66
N LEU A 288 7.15 -12.04 -10.90
CA LEU A 288 7.54 -10.68 -11.27
C LEU A 288 9.06 -10.50 -11.17
N GLN A 289 9.71 -10.20 -12.29
CA GLN A 289 11.13 -9.89 -12.38
C GLN A 289 11.38 -8.69 -13.28
N GLY A 290 12.15 -7.72 -12.84
CA GLY A 290 12.49 -6.55 -13.66
C GLY A 290 11.25 -5.79 -14.17
N GLY A 291 10.18 -5.77 -13.39
CA GLY A 291 8.91 -5.13 -13.77
C GLY A 291 8.08 -5.89 -14.83
N ASN A 292 8.42 -7.15 -15.12
CA ASN A 292 7.66 -8.02 -16.03
C ASN A 292 7.46 -9.41 -15.41
N ILE A 293 6.42 -10.13 -15.83
CA ILE A 293 6.23 -11.53 -15.43
C ILE A 293 7.19 -12.41 -16.23
N ALA A 294 8.14 -13.00 -15.53
CA ALA A 294 9.02 -14.04 -16.07
C ALA A 294 8.30 -15.40 -16.00
N PRO A 295 8.25 -16.17 -17.08
CA PRO A 295 7.61 -17.49 -17.08
C PRO A 295 8.27 -18.44 -16.08
N LEU A 296 7.46 -19.07 -15.22
CA LEU A 296 7.87 -20.10 -14.28
C LEU A 296 6.72 -21.08 -14.10
N LYS A 297 6.77 -22.22 -14.78
CA LYS A 297 5.67 -23.21 -14.77
C LYS A 297 5.94 -24.33 -13.77
N GLY A 298 5.07 -24.48 -12.79
CA GLY A 298 5.16 -25.48 -11.74
C GLY A 298 3.83 -25.82 -11.09
N GLU A 299 3.84 -26.87 -10.29
CA GLU A 299 2.66 -27.31 -9.51
C GLU A 299 2.44 -26.39 -8.32
N SER A 300 3.53 -25.98 -7.64
CA SER A 300 3.46 -25.05 -6.52
C SER A 300 4.73 -24.20 -6.38
N LEU A 301 4.58 -23.03 -5.77
CA LEU A 301 5.67 -22.18 -5.32
C LEU A 301 5.36 -21.67 -3.93
N VAL A 302 6.21 -22.00 -2.98
CA VAL A 302 6.07 -21.63 -1.56
C VAL A 302 7.26 -20.82 -1.12
N PHE A 303 7.03 -19.79 -0.30
CA PHE A 303 8.07 -18.98 0.33
C PHE A 303 7.81 -18.88 1.83
N ASP A 304 8.89 -18.93 2.60
CA ASP A 304 8.94 -18.52 3.99
C ASP A 304 10.01 -17.43 4.13
N ASN A 305 9.60 -16.24 4.54
CA ASN A 305 10.46 -15.08 4.72
C ASN A 305 10.65 -14.81 6.22
N PHE A 306 11.88 -14.60 6.64
CA PHE A 306 12.25 -14.22 8.01
C PHE A 306 13.09 -12.96 7.94
N SER A 307 12.67 -11.90 8.59
CA SER A 307 13.36 -10.61 8.56
C SER A 307 13.61 -10.09 9.97
N ILE A 308 14.76 -9.48 10.14
CA ILE A 308 15.10 -8.67 11.31
C ILE A 308 15.64 -7.33 10.84
N ASP A 309 15.26 -6.25 11.48
CA ASP A 309 15.72 -4.92 11.14
C ASP A 309 15.94 -4.03 12.39
N GLY A 310 16.77 -3.01 12.22
CA GLY A 310 17.03 -2.01 13.24
C GLY A 310 17.16 -0.62 12.65
N ARG A 311 16.71 0.39 13.40
CA ARG A 311 16.87 1.81 13.10
C ARG A 311 17.51 2.51 14.28
N TYR A 312 18.55 3.28 13.99
CA TYR A 312 19.29 4.06 14.99
C TYR A 312 19.37 5.52 14.56
N PHE A 313 18.89 6.42 15.39
CA PHE A 313 18.99 7.87 15.18
C PHE A 313 20.32 8.37 15.74
N VAL A 314 21.27 8.61 14.85
CA VAL A 314 22.60 9.13 15.23
C VAL A 314 22.48 10.57 15.72
N THR A 315 21.66 11.36 15.02
CA THR A 315 21.27 12.72 15.39
C THR A 315 19.78 12.91 15.11
N ARG A 316 19.24 14.10 15.34
CA ARG A 316 17.86 14.44 14.94
C ARG A 316 17.67 14.43 13.41
N ALA A 317 18.74 14.63 12.65
CA ALA A 317 18.69 14.67 11.19
C ALA A 317 19.18 13.36 10.55
N LEU A 318 20.16 12.65 11.15
CA LEU A 318 20.76 11.45 10.57
C LEU A 318 20.22 10.18 11.23
N THR A 319 19.63 9.33 10.43
CA THR A 319 19.22 7.97 10.81
C THR A 319 20.05 6.96 10.03
N VAL A 320 20.52 5.91 10.69
CA VAL A 320 21.08 4.73 10.05
C VAL A 320 20.20 3.52 10.35
N ALA A 321 20.09 2.63 9.38
CA ALA A 321 19.24 1.45 9.51
C ALA A 321 19.88 0.27 8.79
N ALA A 322 19.60 -0.94 9.26
CA ALA A 322 20.01 -2.16 8.60
C ALA A 322 18.93 -3.25 8.74
N ALA A 323 18.84 -4.12 7.75
CA ALA A 323 17.96 -5.28 7.76
C ALA A 323 18.67 -6.51 7.19
N TYR A 324 18.30 -7.67 7.69
CA TYR A 324 18.62 -8.95 7.10
C TYR A 324 17.35 -9.75 6.86
N THR A 325 17.23 -10.30 5.66
CA THR A 325 16.11 -11.18 5.28
C THR A 325 16.66 -12.52 4.80
N TYR A 326 16.14 -13.60 5.36
CA TYR A 326 16.33 -14.95 4.87
C TYR A 326 15.04 -15.49 4.31
N THR A 327 15.03 -15.86 3.03
CA THR A 327 13.86 -16.44 2.34
C THR A 327 14.18 -17.88 1.93
N MET A 328 13.32 -18.81 2.31
CA MET A 328 13.32 -20.19 1.83
C MET A 328 12.23 -20.34 0.78
N GLY A 329 12.60 -20.82 -0.42
CA GLY A 329 11.67 -21.17 -1.48
C GLY A 329 11.55 -22.67 -1.63
N ARG A 330 10.37 -23.13 -2.04
CA ARG A 330 10.10 -24.48 -2.53
C ARG A 330 9.30 -24.38 -3.80
N PHE A 331 9.87 -24.86 -4.88
CA PHE A 331 9.23 -24.90 -6.19
C PHE A 331 9.10 -26.36 -6.63
N ASP A 332 7.86 -26.81 -6.75
CA ASP A 332 7.50 -28.16 -7.14
C ASP A 332 7.06 -28.19 -8.60
N THR A 333 7.57 -29.16 -9.34
CA THR A 333 7.16 -29.49 -10.71
C THR A 333 6.77 -30.96 -10.77
N ARG A 334 6.16 -31.40 -11.86
CA ARG A 334 5.83 -32.81 -12.07
C ARG A 334 7.04 -33.76 -12.03
N THR A 335 8.22 -33.22 -12.32
CA THR A 335 9.46 -34.03 -12.50
C THR A 335 10.47 -33.81 -11.40
N GLY A 336 10.23 -32.92 -10.45
CA GLY A 336 11.19 -32.68 -9.38
C GLY A 336 10.88 -31.42 -8.55
N GLN A 337 11.78 -31.15 -7.62
CA GLN A 337 11.69 -30.04 -6.69
C GLN A 337 12.96 -29.20 -6.72
N THR A 338 12.81 -27.87 -6.66
CA THR A 338 13.90 -26.91 -6.47
C THR A 338 13.69 -26.15 -5.16
N ARG A 339 14.74 -25.92 -4.40
CA ARG A 339 14.69 -25.23 -3.10
C ARG A 339 15.62 -24.02 -3.07
N PRO A 340 15.26 -22.93 -3.77
CA PRO A 340 16.07 -21.72 -3.76
C PRO A 340 16.01 -21.04 -2.38
N LYS A 341 17.14 -20.44 -1.99
CA LYS A 341 17.27 -19.71 -0.73
C LYS A 341 17.90 -18.35 -1.02
N TRP A 342 17.29 -17.29 -0.53
CA TRP A 342 17.78 -15.93 -0.66
C TRP A 342 18.30 -15.42 0.67
N ASN A 343 19.44 -14.76 0.64
CA ASN A 343 19.98 -13.99 1.74
C ASN A 343 20.07 -12.55 1.25
N GLN A 344 19.42 -11.63 1.93
CA GLN A 344 19.41 -10.21 1.57
C GLN A 344 19.83 -9.37 2.77
N VAL A 345 20.78 -8.47 2.56
CA VAL A 345 21.19 -7.45 3.53
C VAL A 345 20.89 -6.10 2.93
N VAL A 346 20.29 -5.23 3.72
CA VAL A 346 20.02 -3.83 3.37
C VAL A 346 20.64 -2.94 4.43
N ALA A 347 21.29 -1.86 4.01
CA ALA A 347 21.79 -0.82 4.91
C ALA A 347 21.47 0.56 4.32
N GLN A 348 21.05 1.48 5.17
CA GLN A 348 20.65 2.83 4.77
C GLN A 348 21.23 3.89 5.71
N ALA A 349 21.62 5.01 5.15
CA ALA A 349 21.79 6.29 5.84
C ALA A 349 20.79 7.29 5.25
N ASP A 350 19.95 7.87 6.09
CA ASP A 350 18.90 8.83 5.71
C ASP A 350 19.14 10.14 6.45
N TYR A 351 19.30 11.23 5.71
CA TYR A 351 19.56 12.56 6.25
C TYR A 351 18.39 13.50 5.96
N ALA A 352 17.66 13.85 7.01
CA ALA A 352 16.54 14.79 6.94
C ALA A 352 17.04 16.23 6.71
N LEU A 353 16.86 16.76 5.50
CA LEU A 353 17.07 18.15 5.15
C LEU A 353 15.97 19.04 5.73
N SER A 354 14.76 18.51 5.85
CA SER A 354 13.61 19.13 6.48
C SER A 354 12.62 18.06 6.98
N LYS A 355 11.48 18.47 7.55
CA LYS A 355 10.39 17.55 7.92
C LYS A 355 9.80 16.78 6.72
N ARG A 356 9.98 17.26 5.50
CA ARG A 356 9.39 16.74 4.27
C ARG A 356 10.41 16.28 3.23
N THR A 357 11.68 16.65 3.39
CA THR A 357 12.74 16.38 2.40
C THR A 357 13.88 15.65 3.07
N ASP A 358 14.27 14.55 2.51
CA ASP A 358 15.42 13.75 2.94
C ASP A 358 16.30 13.35 1.75
N ALA A 359 17.61 13.26 2.01
CA ALA A 359 18.60 12.67 1.12
C ALA A 359 19.04 11.33 1.73
N TYR A 360 19.15 10.29 0.91
CA TYR A 360 19.50 8.96 1.40
C TYR A 360 20.57 8.28 0.56
N LEU A 361 21.33 7.43 1.21
CA LEU A 361 22.20 6.43 0.61
C LEU A 361 21.75 5.05 1.11
N GLU A 362 21.41 4.17 0.19
CA GLU A 362 20.99 2.80 0.51
C GLU A 362 21.75 1.79 -0.30
N GLY A 363 22.18 0.72 0.34
CA GLY A 363 22.84 -0.43 -0.26
C GLY A 363 22.08 -1.71 0.02
N THR A 364 21.90 -2.54 -1.00
CA THR A 364 21.29 -3.88 -0.89
C THR A 364 22.20 -4.90 -1.54
N TYR A 365 22.45 -6.00 -0.84
CA TYR A 365 23.12 -7.17 -1.41
C TYR A 365 22.24 -8.39 -1.25
N GLN A 366 21.95 -9.06 -2.37
CA GLN A 366 21.17 -10.29 -2.40
C GLN A 366 22.01 -11.43 -2.98
N ARG A 367 21.98 -12.60 -2.33
CA ARG A 367 22.58 -13.84 -2.81
C ARG A 367 21.56 -14.97 -2.77
N VAL A 368 21.55 -15.76 -3.85
CA VAL A 368 20.66 -16.91 -4.01
C VAL A 368 21.49 -18.19 -4.08
N SER A 369 20.99 -19.26 -3.49
CA SER A 369 21.54 -20.61 -3.60
C SER A 369 20.41 -21.62 -3.84
N GLY A 370 20.72 -22.81 -4.32
CA GLY A 370 19.72 -23.87 -4.52
C GLY A 370 18.74 -23.63 -5.67
N GLY A 371 18.99 -22.65 -6.55
CA GLY A 371 18.15 -22.36 -7.71
C GLY A 371 18.34 -23.29 -8.90
N ASN A 372 19.29 -24.23 -8.81
CA ASN A 372 19.59 -25.27 -9.81
C ASN A 372 19.78 -24.72 -11.25
N GLY A 373 20.39 -23.53 -11.36
CA GLY A 373 20.63 -22.90 -12.66
C GLY A 373 19.38 -22.34 -13.34
N ASN A 374 18.21 -22.40 -12.73
CA ASN A 374 17.00 -21.79 -13.28
C ASN A 374 17.09 -20.26 -13.21
N PRO A 375 17.09 -19.56 -14.34
CA PRO A 375 17.24 -18.11 -14.39
C PRO A 375 16.12 -17.33 -13.67
N ALA A 376 14.95 -17.94 -13.46
CA ALA A 376 13.88 -17.34 -12.67
C ALA A 376 14.26 -17.17 -11.18
N PHE A 377 15.22 -17.98 -10.68
CA PHE A 377 15.73 -17.89 -9.31
C PHE A 377 17.05 -17.13 -9.18
N ASN A 378 17.52 -16.45 -10.21
CA ASN A 378 18.67 -15.56 -10.07
C ASN A 378 18.35 -14.38 -9.14
N ALA A 379 19.37 -13.79 -8.53
CA ALA A 379 19.21 -12.63 -7.67
C ALA A 379 18.49 -11.50 -8.41
N THR A 380 17.50 -10.92 -7.75
CA THR A 380 16.71 -9.84 -8.30
C THR A 380 16.24 -8.94 -7.16
N VAL A 381 16.85 -7.76 -7.06
CA VAL A 381 16.43 -6.74 -6.12
C VAL A 381 15.27 -5.97 -6.74
N TRP A 382 14.09 -6.19 -6.20
CA TRP A 382 12.83 -5.57 -6.58
C TRP A 382 12.58 -5.52 -8.11
N THR A 383 12.19 -4.34 -8.63
CA THR A 383 11.90 -4.16 -10.08
C THR A 383 13.12 -3.94 -10.94
N LEU A 384 14.33 -4.03 -10.39
CA LEU A 384 15.55 -3.91 -11.17
C LEU A 384 15.71 -5.12 -12.10
N THR A 385 16.45 -4.93 -13.18
CA THR A 385 16.77 -6.03 -14.09
C THR A 385 17.43 -7.17 -13.33
N PRO A 386 16.96 -8.42 -13.46
CA PRO A 386 17.53 -9.56 -12.79
C PRO A 386 19.02 -9.71 -13.04
N SER A 387 19.74 -10.24 -12.05
CA SER A 387 21.12 -10.62 -12.20
C SER A 387 21.29 -11.76 -13.21
N ALA A 388 22.41 -11.78 -13.91
CA ALA A 388 22.81 -12.91 -14.74
C ALA A 388 23.24 -14.14 -13.92
N ASN A 389 23.44 -13.98 -12.62
CA ASN A 389 23.91 -15.03 -11.71
C ASN A 389 23.20 -14.99 -10.35
N SER A 390 23.75 -15.69 -9.36
CA SER A 390 23.16 -15.86 -8.04
C SER A 390 23.35 -14.68 -7.09
N ASN A 391 23.93 -13.56 -7.50
CA ASN A 391 24.13 -12.41 -6.62
C ASN A 391 23.86 -11.09 -7.34
N GLN A 392 23.40 -10.10 -6.58
CA GLN A 392 23.20 -8.72 -7.04
C GLN A 392 23.52 -7.76 -5.91
N ALA A 393 24.34 -6.75 -6.21
CA ALA A 393 24.57 -5.61 -5.34
C ALA A 393 23.91 -4.37 -5.96
N VAL A 394 23.23 -3.59 -5.15
CA VAL A 394 22.55 -2.35 -5.56
C VAL A 394 22.97 -1.25 -4.61
N VAL A 395 23.26 -0.07 -5.14
CA VAL A 395 23.51 1.14 -4.34
C VAL A 395 22.72 2.28 -4.95
N ALA A 396 21.89 2.93 -4.14
CA ALA A 396 21.06 4.08 -4.55
C ALA A 396 21.40 5.30 -3.70
N LEU A 397 21.68 6.41 -4.37
CA LEU A 397 21.78 7.74 -3.78
C LEU A 397 20.62 8.57 -4.29
N GLY A 398 19.76 9.04 -3.41
CA GLY A 398 18.53 9.69 -3.81
C GLY A 398 18.06 10.83 -2.93
N LEU A 399 17.05 11.51 -3.45
CA LEU A 399 16.34 12.60 -2.78
C LEU A 399 14.84 12.27 -2.79
N ARG A 400 14.23 12.42 -1.61
CA ARG A 400 12.78 12.24 -1.46
C ARG A 400 12.14 13.49 -0.87
N HIS A 401 11.03 13.92 -1.46
CA HIS A 401 10.22 15.04 -0.97
C HIS A 401 8.76 14.62 -0.80
N LYS A 402 8.16 14.95 0.34
CA LYS A 402 6.74 14.72 0.67
C LYS A 402 6.01 16.06 0.70
N PHE A 403 4.83 16.13 0.14
CA PHE A 403 4.00 17.35 0.10
C PHE A 403 2.54 17.09 0.45
#